data_934ed20215315f4dace031b32d881da4
#
_entry.id   934ed20215315f4dace031b32d881da4
#
_cell.length_a   1.000
_cell.length_b   1.000
_cell.length_c   1.000
_cell.angle_alpha   90.00
_cell.angle_beta   90.00
_cell.angle_gamma   90.00
#
_symmetry.space_group_name_H-M   'P 1'
#
loop_
_entity.id
_entity.type
_entity.pdbx_description
1 polymer ?
#
loop_
_entity_poly.entity_id
_entity_poly.type
_entity_poly.pdbx_seq_one_letter_code
_entity_poly.pdbx_strand_id
1 'polypeptide(L)'
;TPGRLTHPGVGETTNASALAVEFTTGEVQVTPGALISGGEDDGGVAVVVQENWNTYEFPHLDLLDAHPRDVAQFNSEELQQLAQTLVTKLADFNVKGDVVAIRPGPVITTFEYAPAPGVKISRIANLTDDIAMALKALRVRIVAPIPGKGVVGIEIPNKDRQTVWFRDMLATEDFRKGSFALPLALGKTVEGRPRVADLAKMPHLLVGGTTGSGKSVAINSMLVSMLYART
;
A
#
# COMPACT_ATOMS: atom_id res chain seq x y z
N THR A 1 11.91 -23.05 42.87
CA THR A 1 13.29 -22.59 42.64
C THR A 1 13.55 -22.40 41.15
N PRO A 2 13.67 -21.20 40.63
CA PRO A 2 14.03 -20.98 39.23
C PRO A 2 15.54 -20.94 39.07
N GLY A 3 16.04 -21.66 38.08
CA GLY A 3 17.43 -21.80 37.72
C GLY A 3 18.05 -20.50 37.20
N ARG A 4 19.21 -20.21 37.72
CA ARG A 4 20.08 -19.09 37.35
C ARG A 4 20.81 -19.41 36.05
N LEU A 5 20.55 -18.65 34.99
CA LEU A 5 21.37 -18.68 33.75
C LEU A 5 22.65 -17.89 33.97
N THR A 6 23.80 -18.58 33.96
CA THR A 6 25.12 -17.98 33.94
C THR A 6 25.52 -17.64 32.53
N HIS A 7 25.83 -16.37 32.27
CA HIS A 7 26.45 -15.94 31.00
C HIS A 7 27.98 -16.09 31.11
N PRO A 8 28.65 -16.52 30.03
CA PRO A 8 30.10 -16.59 29.94
C PRO A 8 30.70 -15.19 29.82
N GLY A 9 31.90 -15.05 30.38
CA GLY A 9 32.62 -13.80 30.55
C GLY A 9 32.92 -13.03 29.28
N VAL A 10 32.88 -11.75 29.41
CA VAL A 10 33.28 -10.74 28.43
C VAL A 10 34.78 -10.52 28.56
N GLY A 11 35.51 -10.88 27.50
CA GLY A 11 36.91 -10.52 27.30
C GLY A 11 36.99 -9.28 26.41
N GLU A 12 37.85 -8.39 26.82
CA GLU A 12 38.61 -7.37 26.08
C GLU A 12 37.92 -6.37 25.14
N THR A 13 37.91 -5.18 25.62
CA THR A 13 38.01 -3.80 25.06
C THR A 13 38.27 -3.68 23.55
N THR A 14 37.29 -3.26 22.82
CA THR A 14 37.43 -2.46 21.60
C THR A 14 36.68 -1.15 21.81
N ASN A 15 37.31 -0.04 21.42
CA ASN A 15 36.81 1.34 21.49
C ASN A 15 35.47 1.48 20.75
N ALA A 16 34.38 1.21 21.42
CA ALA A 16 33.03 1.58 21.01
C ALA A 16 32.55 2.66 21.99
N SER A 17 32.08 3.77 21.47
CA SER A 17 31.42 4.83 22.23
C SER A 17 30.38 4.20 23.15
N ALA A 18 30.62 4.21 24.41
CA ALA A 18 29.74 3.61 25.40
C ALA A 18 28.50 4.48 25.60
N LEU A 19 27.35 3.87 25.40
CA LEU A 19 26.03 4.44 25.70
C LEU A 19 25.67 4.07 27.17
N ALA A 20 25.46 5.06 28.00
CA ALA A 20 24.96 4.85 29.38
C ALA A 20 23.45 5.14 29.46
N VAL A 21 22.63 4.26 30.06
CA VAL A 21 21.14 4.41 30.17
C VAL A 21 20.76 4.40 31.66
N GLU A 22 20.25 5.50 32.16
CA GLU A 22 19.74 5.64 33.53
C GLU A 22 18.21 5.56 33.55
N PHE A 23 17.65 4.63 34.29
CA PHE A 23 16.21 4.51 34.49
C PHE A 23 15.81 5.16 35.80
N THR A 24 15.40 6.43 35.75
CA THR A 24 14.68 7.06 36.85
C THR A 24 13.25 7.33 36.41
N THR A 25 12.27 6.96 37.24
CA THR A 25 10.84 7.11 37.10
C THR A 25 10.40 8.08 36.01
N GLY A 26 10.27 7.59 34.78
CA GLY A 26 9.50 8.21 33.68
C GLY A 26 10.27 8.93 32.57
N GLU A 27 11.57 9.17 32.70
CA GLU A 27 12.36 9.79 31.61
C GLU A 27 13.67 9.05 31.38
N VAL A 28 13.95 8.68 30.12
CA VAL A 28 15.23 8.13 29.69
C VAL A 28 16.04 9.25 29.05
N GLN A 29 17.16 9.63 29.66
CA GLN A 29 18.10 10.60 29.07
C GLN A 29 19.35 9.87 28.59
N VAL A 30 19.73 10.01 27.34
CA VAL A 30 20.93 9.39 26.76
C VAL A 30 21.86 10.47 26.22
N THR A 31 23.07 10.57 26.79
CA THR A 31 24.07 11.52 26.32
C THR A 31 25.15 10.83 25.49
N PRO A 32 25.37 11.20 24.21
CA PRO A 32 26.43 10.64 23.38
C PRO A 32 27.81 11.07 23.96
N GLY A 33 28.69 10.10 24.21
CA GLY A 33 30.05 10.37 24.63
C GLY A 33 30.31 10.33 26.13
N ALA A 34 29.35 9.91 26.97
CA ALA A 34 29.60 9.69 28.39
C ALA A 34 30.54 8.48 28.58
N LEU A 35 31.71 8.74 29.22
CA LEU A 35 32.64 7.68 29.62
C LEU A 35 32.02 6.90 30.80
N ILE A 36 31.96 5.58 30.65
CA ILE A 36 31.59 4.69 31.76
C ILE A 36 32.79 4.65 32.71
N SER A 37 32.74 5.31 33.86
CA SER A 37 33.62 5.04 34.97
C SER A 37 32.98 3.96 35.84
N GLY A 38 33.46 2.73 35.72
CA GLY A 38 33.07 1.67 36.65
C GLY A 38 33.63 1.96 38.04
N GLY A 39 32.75 2.34 38.98
CA GLY A 39 33.02 2.27 40.40
C GLY A 39 32.62 0.89 40.92
N GLU A 40 33.46 0.29 41.74
CA GLU A 40 33.32 -1.08 42.28
C GLU A 40 32.21 -1.26 43.32
N ASP A 41 31.29 -0.32 43.47
CA ASP A 41 30.20 -0.48 44.43
C ASP A 41 28.86 -0.15 43.77
N ASP A 42 28.03 -1.22 43.69
CA ASP A 42 26.59 -1.23 43.42
C ASP A 42 26.17 -0.86 41.99
N GLY A 43 26.36 -1.79 41.15
CA GLY A 43 25.86 -2.22 39.88
C GLY A 43 24.84 -1.44 39.04
N GLY A 44 24.70 -0.16 39.13
CA GLY A 44 23.88 0.65 38.25
C GLY A 44 24.68 1.26 37.11
N VAL A 45 24.56 0.74 35.89
CA VAL A 45 25.06 1.43 34.71
C VAL A 45 24.00 2.44 34.26
N ALA A 46 24.29 3.72 34.52
CA ALA A 46 23.43 4.79 33.99
C ALA A 46 23.82 5.11 32.56
N VAL A 47 22.92 4.84 31.61
CA VAL A 47 23.05 5.26 30.22
C VAL A 47 22.16 6.49 30.05
N VAL A 48 22.74 7.66 29.94
CA VAL A 48 22.00 8.88 29.58
C VAL A 48 22.06 9.06 28.07
N VAL A 49 21.00 8.68 27.41
CA VAL A 49 20.84 8.96 25.97
C VAL A 49 20.02 10.24 25.83
N GLN A 50 20.70 11.37 25.64
CA GLN A 50 20.03 12.58 25.18
C GLN A 50 19.92 12.54 23.65
N GLU A 51 18.87 11.93 23.15
CA GLU A 51 18.51 12.09 21.75
C GLU A 51 17.75 13.40 21.59
N ASN A 52 18.35 14.32 20.87
CA ASN A 52 17.67 15.55 20.52
C ASN A 52 16.73 15.26 19.33
N TRP A 53 15.54 14.77 19.65
CA TRP A 53 14.49 14.45 18.65
C TRP A 53 14.13 15.66 17.79
N ASN A 54 14.46 16.87 18.22
CA ASN A 54 14.24 18.10 17.46
C ASN A 54 15.17 18.23 16.24
N THR A 55 16.18 17.37 16.08
CA THR A 55 17.10 17.36 14.92
C THR A 55 16.87 16.20 13.97
N TYR A 56 15.82 15.38 14.19
CA TYR A 56 15.51 14.31 13.26
C TYR A 56 15.05 14.87 11.92
N GLU A 57 15.79 14.57 10.86
CA GLU A 57 15.43 14.91 9.49
C GLU A 57 14.69 13.72 8.85
N PHE A 58 13.49 13.99 8.35
CA PHE A 58 12.73 12.97 7.63
C PHE A 58 13.42 12.59 6.33
N PRO A 59 13.29 11.33 5.88
CA PRO A 59 13.86 10.89 4.62
C PRO A 59 13.34 11.76 3.48
N HIS A 60 14.27 12.22 2.60
CA HIS A 60 13.89 12.93 1.39
C HIS A 60 13.25 12.00 0.36
N LEU A 61 12.22 12.47 -0.36
CA LEU A 61 11.57 11.70 -1.43
C LEU A 61 12.56 11.32 -2.56
N ASP A 62 13.70 12.00 -2.66
CA ASP A 62 14.74 11.71 -3.66
C ASP A 62 15.51 10.40 -3.38
N LEU A 63 15.35 9.82 -2.20
CA LEU A 63 15.82 8.46 -1.90
C LEU A 63 15.01 7.37 -2.60
N LEU A 64 13.83 7.72 -3.13
CA LEU A 64 12.95 6.81 -3.85
C LEU A 64 13.03 7.07 -5.35
N ASP A 65 12.96 5.99 -6.12
CA ASP A 65 12.94 6.07 -7.58
C ASP A 65 11.82 6.97 -8.07
N ALA A 66 12.16 7.86 -9.01
CA ALA A 66 11.20 8.74 -9.65
C ALA A 66 10.41 7.97 -10.72
N HIS A 67 9.16 8.36 -10.89
CA HIS A 67 8.33 7.87 -11.98
C HIS A 67 8.98 8.24 -13.34
N PRO A 68 9.21 7.28 -14.25
CA PRO A 68 9.66 7.60 -15.59
C PRO A 68 8.69 8.57 -16.27
N ARG A 69 9.22 9.58 -16.97
CA ARG A 69 8.40 10.59 -17.64
C ARG A 69 7.55 10.05 -18.80
N ASP A 70 8.01 8.93 -19.41
CA ASP A 70 7.32 8.24 -20.52
C ASP A 70 6.44 7.09 -20.02
N VAL A 71 5.39 7.40 -19.27
CA VAL A 71 4.37 6.39 -18.97
C VAL A 71 3.40 6.35 -20.11
N ALA A 72 3.20 5.17 -20.65
CA ALA A 72 2.22 4.90 -21.68
C ALA A 72 0.85 5.49 -21.27
N GLN A 73 0.45 6.53 -22.00
CA GLN A 73 -0.89 7.08 -21.84
C GLN A 73 -1.89 6.02 -22.31
N PHE A 74 -3.04 5.92 -21.62
CA PHE A 74 -4.10 5.02 -22.07
C PHE A 74 -4.48 5.38 -23.49
N ASN A 75 -4.39 4.41 -24.40
CA ASN A 75 -4.84 4.60 -25.76
C ASN A 75 -6.37 4.64 -25.77
N SER A 76 -6.93 5.84 -25.93
CA SER A 76 -8.37 6.06 -25.93
C SER A 76 -9.09 5.28 -27.02
N GLU A 77 -8.45 5.11 -28.18
CA GLU A 77 -9.03 4.38 -29.31
C GLU A 77 -9.12 2.88 -29.01
N GLU A 78 -8.07 2.29 -28.42
CA GLU A 78 -8.10 0.88 -28.02
C GLU A 78 -9.17 0.61 -26.95
N LEU A 79 -9.32 1.52 -25.99
CA LEU A 79 -10.34 1.38 -24.95
C LEU A 79 -11.77 1.47 -25.55
N GLN A 80 -11.99 2.36 -26.52
CA GLN A 80 -13.26 2.45 -27.22
C GLN A 80 -13.56 1.19 -28.07
N GLN A 81 -12.56 0.67 -28.77
CA GLN A 81 -12.69 -0.58 -29.54
C GLN A 81 -13.01 -1.76 -28.62
N LEU A 82 -12.37 -1.82 -27.45
CA LEU A 82 -12.64 -2.86 -26.45
C LEU A 82 -14.07 -2.74 -25.90
N ALA A 83 -14.55 -1.50 -25.64
CA ALA A 83 -15.93 -1.25 -25.22
C ALA A 83 -16.94 -1.73 -26.28
N GLN A 84 -16.69 -1.41 -27.56
CA GLN A 84 -17.55 -1.85 -28.66
C GLN A 84 -17.58 -3.38 -28.77
N THR A 85 -16.41 -4.01 -28.66
CA THR A 85 -16.30 -5.47 -28.67
C THR A 85 -17.08 -6.08 -27.52
N LEU A 86 -16.97 -5.50 -26.30
CA LEU A 86 -17.70 -5.94 -25.13
C LEU A 86 -19.21 -5.87 -25.32
N VAL A 87 -19.73 -4.74 -25.85
CA VAL A 87 -21.17 -4.58 -26.16
C VAL A 87 -21.64 -5.62 -27.17
N THR A 88 -20.87 -5.83 -28.24
CA THR A 88 -21.21 -6.83 -29.28
C THR A 88 -21.24 -8.23 -28.67
N LYS A 89 -20.23 -8.60 -27.86
CA LYS A 89 -20.16 -9.92 -27.24
C LYS A 89 -21.30 -10.16 -26.24
N LEU A 90 -21.65 -9.16 -25.44
CA LEU A 90 -22.81 -9.26 -24.57
C LEU A 90 -24.12 -9.42 -25.36
N ALA A 91 -24.26 -8.74 -26.49
CA ALA A 91 -25.41 -8.92 -27.35
C ALA A 91 -25.49 -10.35 -27.95
N ASP A 92 -24.35 -10.99 -28.30
CA ASP A 92 -24.29 -12.40 -28.74
C ASP A 92 -24.90 -13.34 -27.67
N PHE A 93 -24.73 -13.01 -26.38
CA PHE A 93 -25.36 -13.73 -25.25
C PHE A 93 -26.79 -13.25 -24.93
N ASN A 94 -27.43 -12.49 -25.79
CA ASN A 94 -28.75 -11.88 -25.58
C ASN A 94 -28.77 -10.94 -24.32
N VAL A 95 -27.68 -10.28 -24.01
CA VAL A 95 -27.61 -9.20 -23.04
C VAL A 95 -27.51 -7.89 -23.78
N LYS A 96 -28.62 -7.17 -23.85
CA LYS A 96 -28.69 -5.87 -24.54
C LYS A 96 -28.36 -4.75 -23.52
N GLY A 97 -27.65 -3.73 -23.97
CA GLY A 97 -27.23 -2.57 -23.22
C GLY A 97 -26.03 -1.89 -23.86
N ASP A 98 -25.52 -0.85 -23.20
CA ASP A 98 -24.41 -0.05 -23.72
C ASP A 98 -23.37 0.26 -22.65
N VAL A 99 -22.11 0.49 -23.06
CA VAL A 99 -21.07 1.03 -22.18
C VAL A 99 -21.24 2.54 -22.09
N VAL A 100 -21.62 3.02 -20.90
CA VAL A 100 -21.89 4.44 -20.64
C VAL A 100 -20.66 5.22 -20.15
N ALA A 101 -19.67 4.51 -19.60
CA ALA A 101 -18.41 5.11 -19.18
C ALA A 101 -17.28 4.09 -19.18
N ILE A 102 -16.07 4.56 -19.45
CA ILE A 102 -14.83 3.80 -19.35
C ILE A 102 -13.99 4.46 -18.26
N ARG A 103 -13.55 3.67 -17.26
CA ARG A 103 -12.72 4.11 -16.15
C ARG A 103 -11.38 3.39 -16.21
N PRO A 104 -10.37 3.94 -16.89
CA PRO A 104 -9.06 3.33 -16.93
C PRO A 104 -8.36 3.48 -15.58
N GLY A 105 -7.77 2.39 -15.09
CA GLY A 105 -6.92 2.36 -13.91
C GLY A 105 -5.54 1.77 -14.24
N PRO A 106 -4.60 1.77 -13.29
CA PRO A 106 -3.22 1.37 -13.58
C PRO A 106 -3.07 -0.12 -13.94
N VAL A 107 -3.93 -0.97 -13.44
CA VAL A 107 -3.84 -2.44 -13.61
C VAL A 107 -5.04 -3.00 -14.36
N ILE A 108 -6.21 -2.42 -14.12
CA ILE A 108 -7.48 -2.84 -14.71
C ILE A 108 -8.24 -1.62 -15.24
N THR A 109 -9.05 -1.84 -16.28
CA THR A 109 -10.01 -0.85 -16.76
C THR A 109 -11.41 -1.32 -16.42
N THR A 110 -12.24 -0.43 -15.85
CA THR A 110 -13.64 -0.69 -15.54
C THR A 110 -14.53 -0.09 -16.60
N PHE A 111 -15.34 -0.93 -17.24
CA PHE A 111 -16.39 -0.53 -18.17
C PHE A 111 -17.72 -0.48 -17.43
N GLU A 112 -18.33 0.70 -17.34
CA GLU A 112 -19.65 0.88 -16.74
C GLU A 112 -20.70 0.53 -17.80
N TYR A 113 -21.30 -0.63 -17.66
CA TYR A 113 -22.32 -1.14 -18.62
C TYR A 113 -23.71 -0.89 -18.08
N ALA A 114 -24.54 -0.21 -18.84
CA ALA A 114 -25.96 0.00 -18.57
C ALA A 114 -26.81 -1.07 -19.29
N PRO A 115 -27.32 -2.08 -18.57
CA PRO A 115 -28.17 -3.09 -19.20
C PRO A 115 -29.52 -2.49 -19.61
N ALA A 116 -30.06 -2.95 -20.74
CA ALA A 116 -31.38 -2.56 -21.18
C ALA A 116 -32.48 -3.02 -20.20
N PRO A 117 -33.64 -2.34 -20.16
CA PRO A 117 -34.77 -2.75 -19.33
C PRO A 117 -35.13 -4.23 -19.51
N GLY A 118 -35.34 -4.93 -18.40
CA GLY A 118 -35.68 -6.36 -18.41
C GLY A 118 -34.49 -7.33 -18.39
N VAL A 119 -33.25 -6.85 -18.54
CA VAL A 119 -32.05 -7.69 -18.40
C VAL A 119 -31.76 -7.93 -16.94
N LYS A 120 -31.73 -9.21 -16.51
CA LYS A 120 -31.38 -9.58 -15.13
C LYS A 120 -29.87 -9.46 -14.93
N ILE A 121 -29.45 -8.79 -13.84
CA ILE A 121 -28.05 -8.61 -13.47
C ILE A 121 -27.34 -9.96 -13.29
N SER A 122 -28.00 -10.95 -12.69
CA SER A 122 -27.46 -12.31 -12.52
C SER A 122 -27.05 -12.97 -13.84
N ARG A 123 -27.75 -12.65 -14.93
CA ARG A 123 -27.38 -13.16 -16.27
C ARG A 123 -26.01 -12.63 -16.70
N ILE A 124 -25.74 -11.35 -16.46
CA ILE A 124 -24.44 -10.74 -16.78
C ILE A 124 -23.34 -11.36 -15.90
N ALA A 125 -23.61 -11.49 -14.59
CA ALA A 125 -22.65 -12.06 -13.65
C ALA A 125 -22.24 -13.50 -14.00
N ASN A 126 -23.16 -14.29 -14.54
CA ASN A 126 -22.88 -15.68 -14.95
C ASN A 126 -22.06 -15.78 -16.24
N LEU A 127 -21.92 -14.71 -17.02
CA LEU A 127 -21.15 -14.69 -18.27
C LEU A 127 -19.68 -14.29 -18.06
N THR A 128 -19.20 -14.26 -16.84
CA THR A 128 -17.82 -13.80 -16.50
C THR A 128 -16.76 -14.55 -17.31
N ASP A 129 -16.84 -15.87 -17.39
CA ASP A 129 -15.87 -16.71 -18.08
C ASP A 129 -16.03 -16.61 -19.61
N ASP A 130 -17.27 -16.54 -20.09
CA ASP A 130 -17.57 -16.37 -21.51
C ASP A 130 -17.03 -15.03 -22.04
N ILE A 131 -17.21 -13.96 -21.28
CA ILE A 131 -16.67 -12.62 -21.58
C ILE A 131 -15.15 -12.65 -21.56
N ALA A 132 -14.53 -13.28 -20.55
CA ALA A 132 -13.08 -13.40 -20.45
C ALA A 132 -12.51 -14.12 -21.69
N MET A 133 -13.12 -15.22 -22.10
CA MET A 133 -12.73 -15.97 -23.28
C MET A 133 -12.93 -15.14 -24.57
N ALA A 134 -14.07 -14.48 -24.71
CA ALA A 134 -14.40 -13.69 -25.90
C ALA A 134 -13.47 -12.49 -26.10
N LEU A 135 -13.01 -11.87 -24.99
CA LEU A 135 -12.08 -10.74 -24.99
C LEU A 135 -10.61 -11.17 -24.93
N LYS A 136 -10.32 -12.48 -24.89
CA LYS A 136 -8.97 -13.05 -24.69
C LYS A 136 -8.28 -12.47 -23.44
N ALA A 137 -9.07 -12.15 -22.42
CA ALA A 137 -8.57 -11.64 -21.13
C ALA A 137 -8.28 -12.81 -20.19
N LEU A 138 -7.21 -12.68 -19.37
CA LEU A 138 -6.86 -13.70 -18.38
C LEU A 138 -7.98 -13.95 -17.36
N ARG A 139 -8.69 -12.90 -16.99
CA ARG A 139 -9.80 -12.92 -16.05
C ARG A 139 -10.61 -11.63 -16.19
N VAL A 140 -11.93 -11.76 -16.09
CA VAL A 140 -12.84 -10.61 -16.01
C VAL A 140 -13.50 -10.67 -14.63
N ARG A 141 -13.80 -9.53 -14.04
CA ARG A 141 -14.57 -9.45 -12.80
C ARG A 141 -15.80 -8.58 -13.03
N ILE A 142 -16.95 -9.05 -12.57
CA ILE A 142 -18.21 -8.31 -12.67
C ILE A 142 -18.58 -7.80 -11.29
N VAL A 143 -18.74 -6.48 -11.16
CA VAL A 143 -19.19 -5.78 -9.97
C VAL A 143 -20.60 -5.27 -10.23
N ALA A 144 -21.58 -5.91 -9.62
CA ALA A 144 -22.97 -5.60 -9.92
C ALA A 144 -23.86 -5.64 -8.67
N PRO A 145 -24.62 -4.57 -8.41
CA PRO A 145 -24.54 -3.25 -9.02
C PRO A 145 -23.35 -2.43 -8.53
N ILE A 146 -22.93 -1.41 -9.28
CA ILE A 146 -22.01 -0.40 -8.74
C ILE A 146 -22.81 0.44 -7.73
N PRO A 147 -22.32 0.59 -6.47
CA PRO A 147 -23.00 1.36 -5.45
C PRO A 147 -23.32 2.80 -5.92
N GLY A 148 -24.57 3.21 -5.76
CA GLY A 148 -25.03 4.55 -6.16
C GLY A 148 -25.25 4.75 -7.67
N LYS A 149 -25.05 3.72 -8.51
CA LYS A 149 -25.28 3.76 -9.95
C LYS A 149 -26.13 2.58 -10.40
N GLY A 150 -27.01 2.82 -11.37
CA GLY A 150 -27.83 1.77 -12.01
C GLY A 150 -27.09 0.98 -13.11
N VAL A 151 -25.78 0.78 -12.97
CA VAL A 151 -24.91 0.15 -13.97
C VAL A 151 -24.12 -1.01 -13.38
N VAL A 152 -23.60 -1.85 -14.25
CA VAL A 152 -22.74 -2.99 -13.93
C VAL A 152 -21.30 -2.63 -14.29
N GLY A 153 -20.37 -2.80 -13.35
CA GLY A 153 -18.94 -2.65 -13.60
C GLY A 153 -18.37 -3.94 -14.16
N ILE A 154 -17.75 -3.87 -15.33
CA ILE A 154 -17.02 -4.97 -15.95
C ILE A 154 -15.55 -4.61 -15.92
N GLU A 155 -14.79 -5.26 -15.05
CA GLU A 155 -13.37 -5.02 -14.82
C GLU A 155 -12.53 -5.95 -15.70
N ILE A 156 -11.74 -5.36 -16.58
CA ILE A 156 -10.87 -6.08 -17.53
C ILE A 156 -9.42 -5.71 -17.24
N PRO A 157 -8.51 -6.69 -17.02
CA PRO A 157 -7.09 -6.41 -16.84
C PRO A 157 -6.49 -5.71 -18.07
N ASN A 158 -5.70 -4.68 -17.83
CA ASN A 158 -4.96 -4.00 -18.89
C ASN A 158 -3.91 -4.96 -19.48
N LYS A 159 -3.66 -4.86 -20.79
CA LYS A 159 -2.56 -5.57 -21.46
C LYS A 159 -1.23 -5.10 -20.87
N ASP A 160 -1.03 -3.79 -20.82
CA ASP A 160 0.14 -3.14 -20.26
C ASP A 160 -0.24 -2.57 -18.90
N ARG A 161 0.23 -3.24 -17.83
CA ARG A 161 -0.03 -2.82 -16.47
C ARG A 161 0.93 -1.72 -16.09
N GLN A 162 0.42 -0.63 -15.53
CA GLN A 162 1.25 0.46 -15.02
C GLN A 162 1.74 0.13 -13.61
N THR A 163 3.00 0.41 -13.34
CA THR A 163 3.55 0.36 -11.99
C THR A 163 3.03 1.54 -11.17
N VAL A 164 2.55 1.26 -9.97
CA VAL A 164 2.21 2.30 -8.99
C VAL A 164 3.47 2.63 -8.21
N TRP A 165 4.05 3.81 -8.48
CA TRP A 165 5.28 4.24 -7.85
C TRP A 165 5.02 4.71 -6.43
N PHE A 166 5.82 4.19 -5.49
CA PHE A 166 5.67 4.51 -4.08
C PHE A 166 5.96 5.99 -3.80
N ARG A 167 6.97 6.56 -4.47
CA ARG A 167 7.28 7.99 -4.40
C ARG A 167 6.07 8.86 -4.75
N ASP A 168 5.34 8.50 -5.81
CA ASP A 168 4.15 9.25 -6.22
C ASP A 168 3.06 9.21 -5.16
N MET A 169 2.91 8.06 -4.48
CA MET A 169 1.95 7.89 -3.40
C MET A 169 2.25 8.79 -2.21
N LEU A 170 3.52 8.86 -1.80
CA LEU A 170 3.98 9.71 -0.69
C LEU A 170 3.90 11.21 -1.04
N ALA A 171 4.02 11.55 -2.34
CA ALA A 171 3.91 12.93 -2.81
C ALA A 171 2.47 13.45 -2.88
N THR A 172 1.45 12.60 -2.75
CA THR A 172 0.04 13.00 -2.82
C THR A 172 -0.36 13.93 -1.69
N GLU A 173 -1.34 14.80 -1.96
CA GLU A 173 -1.90 15.67 -0.92
C GLU A 173 -2.57 14.87 0.20
N ASP A 174 -3.24 13.78 -0.15
CA ASP A 174 -3.90 12.87 0.80
C ASP A 174 -2.91 12.32 1.83
N PHE A 175 -1.68 11.97 1.40
CA PHE A 175 -0.64 11.51 2.30
C PHE A 175 -0.02 12.66 3.11
N ARG A 176 0.32 13.77 2.45
CA ARG A 176 1.09 14.88 3.05
C ARG A 176 0.28 15.78 3.98
N LYS A 177 -1.01 15.99 3.67
CA LYS A 177 -1.91 16.90 4.39
C LYS A 177 -2.95 16.16 5.23
N GLY A 178 -3.03 14.84 5.11
CA GLY A 178 -3.96 14.03 5.88
C GLY A 178 -3.68 14.12 7.39
N SER A 179 -4.74 14.21 8.18
CA SER A 179 -4.68 14.15 9.65
C SER A 179 -4.61 12.70 10.15
N PHE A 180 -3.65 11.94 9.61
CA PHE A 180 -3.41 10.54 9.98
C PHE A 180 -2.33 10.48 11.06
N ALA A 181 -2.55 9.67 12.11
CA ALA A 181 -1.52 9.44 13.13
C ALA A 181 -0.44 8.47 12.62
N LEU A 182 -0.84 7.40 11.91
CA LEU A 182 0.07 6.43 11.29
C LEU A 182 -0.35 6.17 9.84
N PRO A 183 0.00 7.06 8.89
CA PRO A 183 -0.44 6.93 7.51
C PRO A 183 0.23 5.77 6.79
N LEU A 184 -0.56 4.99 6.07
CA LEU A 184 -0.13 3.92 5.19
C LEU A 184 -0.48 4.28 3.74
N ALA A 185 0.52 4.39 2.87
CA ALA A 185 0.33 4.53 1.44
C ALA A 185 0.05 3.15 0.83
N LEU A 186 -1.24 2.83 0.64
CA LEU A 186 -1.66 1.49 0.21
C LEU A 186 -1.58 1.28 -1.31
N GLY A 187 -1.46 2.36 -2.10
CA GLY A 187 -1.45 2.32 -3.56
C GLY A 187 -2.60 3.11 -4.17
N LYS A 188 -3.06 2.69 -5.36
CA LYS A 188 -4.17 3.32 -6.08
C LYS A 188 -5.38 2.40 -6.11
N THR A 189 -6.57 3.00 -6.11
CA THR A 189 -7.82 2.27 -6.36
C THR A 189 -7.87 1.78 -7.81
N VAL A 190 -8.86 0.95 -8.12
CA VAL A 190 -9.12 0.50 -9.49
C VAL A 190 -9.33 1.66 -10.47
N GLU A 191 -9.77 2.81 -9.98
CA GLU A 191 -9.98 4.05 -10.74
C GLU A 191 -8.72 4.94 -10.81
N GLY A 192 -7.58 4.48 -10.28
CA GLY A 192 -6.31 5.22 -10.30
C GLY A 192 -6.16 6.28 -9.20
N ARG A 193 -7.13 6.41 -8.27
CA ARG A 193 -7.05 7.37 -7.16
C ARG A 193 -6.11 6.87 -6.06
N PRO A 194 -5.28 7.72 -5.47
CA PRO A 194 -4.44 7.32 -4.34
C PRO A 194 -5.30 6.85 -3.16
N ARG A 195 -4.81 5.84 -2.45
CA ARG A 195 -5.45 5.32 -1.23
C ARG A 195 -4.47 5.34 -0.07
N VAL A 196 -4.76 6.20 0.87
CA VAL A 196 -4.06 6.29 2.16
C VAL A 196 -4.99 5.81 3.26
N ALA A 197 -4.47 5.13 4.25
CA ALA A 197 -5.22 4.68 5.42
C ALA A 197 -4.45 5.01 6.69
N ASP A 198 -5.15 5.11 7.80
CA ASP A 198 -4.57 5.36 9.11
C ASP A 198 -4.51 4.05 9.91
N LEU A 199 -3.30 3.53 10.14
CA LEU A 199 -3.11 2.30 10.92
C LEU A 199 -3.60 2.47 12.37
N ALA A 200 -3.48 3.67 12.95
CA ALA A 200 -3.92 3.93 14.32
C ALA A 200 -5.44 3.77 14.50
N LYS A 201 -6.21 3.87 13.40
CA LYS A 201 -7.68 3.66 13.41
C LYS A 201 -8.07 2.22 13.09
N MET A 202 -7.11 1.32 12.86
CA MET A 202 -7.37 -0.09 12.59
C MET A 202 -7.11 -0.90 13.86
N PRO A 203 -8.15 -1.48 14.49
CA PRO A 203 -7.96 -2.31 15.70
C PRO A 203 -7.10 -3.53 15.40
N HIS A 204 -7.26 -4.10 14.20
CA HIS A 204 -6.51 -5.25 13.70
C HIS A 204 -6.28 -5.11 12.20
N LEU A 205 -5.11 -5.53 11.74
CA LEU A 205 -4.76 -5.60 10.32
C LEU A 205 -4.28 -7.01 10.00
N LEU A 206 -5.00 -7.72 9.13
CA LEU A 206 -4.59 -9.01 8.59
C LEU A 206 -4.04 -8.83 7.18
N VAL A 207 -2.80 -9.25 6.97
CA VAL A 207 -2.17 -9.25 5.64
C VAL A 207 -2.02 -10.69 5.16
N GLY A 208 -2.77 -11.06 4.13
CA GLY A 208 -2.77 -12.41 3.54
C GLY A 208 -2.38 -12.39 2.07
N GLY A 209 -1.86 -13.53 1.59
CA GLY A 209 -1.53 -13.71 0.18
C GLY A 209 -0.67 -14.96 -0.04
N THR A 210 -0.67 -15.49 -1.26
CA THR A 210 0.17 -16.63 -1.67
C THR A 210 1.64 -16.23 -1.74
N THR A 211 2.53 -17.19 -1.86
CA THR A 211 3.95 -16.94 -2.11
C THR A 211 4.11 -16.14 -3.41
N GLY A 212 4.94 -15.11 -3.40
CA GLY A 212 5.12 -14.22 -4.56
C GLY A 212 4.03 -13.17 -4.79
N SER A 213 2.98 -13.10 -3.94
CA SER A 213 1.91 -12.10 -4.07
C SER A 213 2.30 -10.67 -3.67
N GLY A 214 3.53 -10.47 -3.16
CA GLY A 214 4.01 -9.17 -2.74
C GLY A 214 3.76 -8.81 -1.27
N LYS A 215 3.40 -9.78 -0.39
CA LYS A 215 3.17 -9.51 1.05
C LYS A 215 4.30 -8.74 1.72
N SER A 216 5.54 -9.21 1.55
CA SER A 216 6.72 -8.57 2.16
C SER A 216 6.93 -7.16 1.61
N VAL A 217 6.73 -6.96 0.30
CA VAL A 217 6.79 -5.65 -0.33
C VAL A 217 5.73 -4.71 0.26
N ALA A 218 4.50 -5.19 0.41
CA ALA A 218 3.41 -4.41 1.02
C ALA A 218 3.72 -4.02 2.47
N ILE A 219 4.24 -4.96 3.29
CA ILE A 219 4.64 -4.67 4.68
C ILE A 219 5.77 -3.64 4.71
N ASN A 220 6.80 -3.80 3.86
CA ASN A 220 7.88 -2.82 3.77
C ASN A 220 7.36 -1.44 3.34
N SER A 221 6.45 -1.38 2.36
CA SER A 221 5.82 -0.12 1.94
C SER A 221 5.04 0.54 3.08
N MET A 222 4.36 -0.25 3.91
CA MET A 222 3.65 0.26 5.09
C MET A 222 4.62 0.83 6.13
N LEU A 223 5.73 0.11 6.44
CA LEU A 223 6.75 0.58 7.36
C LEU A 223 7.43 1.86 6.84
N VAL A 224 7.82 1.86 5.57
CA VAL A 224 8.44 3.04 4.95
C VAL A 224 7.46 4.21 4.90
N SER A 225 6.15 3.98 4.68
CA SER A 225 5.13 5.04 4.77
C SER A 225 5.19 5.78 6.11
N MET A 226 5.32 5.03 7.23
CA MET A 226 5.40 5.63 8.55
C MET A 226 6.68 6.44 8.74
N LEU A 227 7.83 6.01 8.17
CA LEU A 227 9.08 6.75 8.22
C LEU A 227 9.04 8.10 7.46
N TYR A 228 8.19 8.19 6.43
CA TYR A 228 7.97 9.42 5.66
C TYR A 228 6.80 10.26 6.20
N ALA A 229 6.10 9.76 7.23
CA ALA A 229 5.00 10.48 7.84
C ALA A 229 5.52 11.63 8.70
N ARG A 230 4.82 12.75 8.68
CA ARG A 230 5.04 13.81 9.66
C ARG A 230 4.34 13.40 10.95
N THR A 231 5.07 13.37 12.03
CA THR A 231 4.53 13.35 13.38
C THR A 231 4.22 14.75 13.85
#